data_295d9218fb66ee73c4bb375c6ca42f06
#
_entry.id   295d9218fb66ee73c4bb375c6ca42f06
#
_cell.length_a   1.000
_cell.length_b   1.000
_cell.length_c   1.000
_cell.angle_alpha   90.00
_cell.angle_beta   90.00
_cell.angle_gamma   90.00
#
_symmetry.space_group_name_H-M   'P 1'
#
loop_
_entity.id
_entity.type
_entity.pdbx_description
1 polymer ?
#
loop_
_entity_poly.entity_id
_entity_poly.type
_entity_poly.pdbx_seq_one_letter_code
_entity_poly.pdbx_strand_id
1 'polypeptide(L)'
;MKIKDYLRRPIPKRCCKKIIRISYSCQNLFSQLKYLIVGKKITDVSEIPVFINNYNRLSYLSKLIISLEKAGIRNIHIIDNASTYPPLLEYYKQCPYEVIYLKENMGYLSFWKTDLYKKYGNSYYVYTDPDLVLDEDCPSDFLEYFYKTLRKYPTRSKVGFGLRIDDIPECNPLKNDIIKQESQFWEKEIESGLYDASIDTTFALYRPFCNRGKNRRMFAIRTGYPYIMRHLPWYINPNNVSEEDKYYMESNIIATHWTRALKEFKELEAE
;
A
#
# COMPACT_ATOMS: atom_id res chain seq x y z
N MET A 1 -43.41 14.98 25.33
CA MET A 1 -42.45 14.45 24.37
C MET A 1 -41.22 14.04 25.19
N LYS A 2 -40.95 12.72 25.34
CA LYS A 2 -39.97 12.22 26.31
C LYS A 2 -38.57 12.25 25.68
N ILE A 3 -37.60 12.74 26.45
CA ILE A 3 -36.16 12.84 26.05
C ILE A 3 -35.62 11.54 25.43
N LYS A 4 -36.22 10.37 25.76
CA LYS A 4 -35.87 9.07 25.18
C LYS A 4 -36.12 8.93 23.67
N ASP A 5 -37.00 9.75 23.09
CA ASP A 5 -37.34 9.69 21.67
C ASP A 5 -36.33 10.47 20.79
N TYR A 6 -35.57 11.40 21.41
CA TYR A 6 -34.51 12.15 20.74
C TYR A 6 -33.24 11.32 20.55
N LEU A 7 -32.97 10.34 21.47
CA LEU A 7 -31.77 9.47 21.44
C LEU A 7 -31.89 8.31 20.47
N ARG A 8 -33.05 8.05 19.87
CA ARG A 8 -33.31 6.97 18.92
C ARG A 8 -33.28 7.38 17.44
N ARG A 9 -33.06 8.65 17.13
CA ARG A 9 -32.93 9.07 15.73
C ARG A 9 -31.61 8.60 15.16
N PRO A 10 -31.59 7.84 14.04
CA PRO A 10 -30.34 7.42 13.42
C PRO A 10 -29.55 8.68 13.03
N ILE A 11 -28.30 8.75 13.48
CA ILE A 11 -27.39 9.85 13.13
C ILE A 11 -27.27 9.88 11.60
N PRO A 12 -27.53 11.03 10.95
CA PRO A 12 -27.42 11.12 9.50
C PRO A 12 -26.05 10.63 9.02
N LYS A 13 -25.99 9.85 7.93
CA LYS A 13 -24.75 9.27 7.37
C LYS A 13 -23.64 10.33 7.21
N ARG A 14 -24.00 11.56 6.93
CA ARG A 14 -23.06 12.70 6.80
C ARG A 14 -22.43 13.10 8.14
N CYS A 15 -23.19 13.06 9.23
CA CYS A 15 -22.69 13.31 10.59
C CYS A 15 -21.80 12.15 11.07
N CYS A 16 -22.16 10.90 10.78
CA CYS A 16 -21.33 9.74 11.10
C CYS A 16 -19.94 9.85 10.44
N LYS A 17 -19.86 10.22 9.15
CA LYS A 17 -18.58 10.42 8.45
C LYS A 17 -17.73 11.52 9.10
N LYS A 18 -18.36 12.63 9.52
CA LYS A 18 -17.65 13.74 10.19
C LYS A 18 -17.12 13.34 11.57
N ILE A 19 -17.92 12.64 12.37
CA ILE A 19 -17.53 12.13 13.70
C ILE A 19 -16.36 11.14 13.56
N ILE A 20 -16.45 10.21 12.63
CA ILE A 20 -15.38 9.25 12.33
C ILE A 20 -14.09 10.01 11.97
N ARG A 21 -14.15 11.02 11.12
CA ARG A 21 -13.00 11.82 10.70
C ARG A 21 -12.34 12.53 11.89
N ILE A 22 -13.13 13.13 12.78
CA ILE A 22 -12.62 13.78 14.00
C ILE A 22 -11.94 12.76 14.91
N SER A 23 -12.60 11.62 15.17
CA SER A 23 -12.03 10.55 16.01
C SER A 23 -10.67 10.08 15.50
N TYR A 24 -10.53 9.81 14.20
CA TYR A 24 -9.23 9.39 13.63
C TYR A 24 -8.18 10.51 13.65
N SER A 25 -8.59 11.76 13.43
CA SER A 25 -7.69 12.91 13.56
C SER A 25 -7.12 13.01 14.98
N CYS A 26 -7.97 12.86 16.01
CA CYS A 26 -7.54 12.84 17.41
C CYS A 26 -6.60 11.65 17.70
N GLN A 27 -6.92 10.46 17.18
CA GLN A 27 -6.06 9.27 17.34
C GLN A 27 -4.68 9.49 16.71
N ASN A 28 -4.60 10.09 15.53
CA ASN A 28 -3.33 10.37 14.87
C ASN A 28 -2.50 11.42 15.64
N LEU A 29 -3.15 12.46 16.17
CA LEU A 29 -2.48 13.43 17.05
C LEU A 29 -1.96 12.78 18.33
N PHE A 30 -2.76 11.92 18.96
CA PHE A 30 -2.33 11.16 20.13
C PHE A 30 -1.17 10.21 19.82
N SER A 31 -1.22 9.53 18.68
CA SER A 31 -0.12 8.69 18.19
C SER A 31 1.18 9.49 18.03
N GLN A 32 1.08 10.71 17.54
CA GLN A 32 2.24 11.60 17.42
C GLN A 32 2.80 12.02 18.78
N LEU A 33 1.96 12.41 19.72
CA LEU A 33 2.38 12.72 21.08
C LEU A 33 3.05 11.51 21.75
N LYS A 34 2.44 10.32 21.61
CA LYS A 34 3.03 9.09 22.10
C LYS A 34 4.41 8.82 21.48
N TYR A 35 4.56 9.05 20.17
CA TYR A 35 5.85 8.93 19.50
C TYR A 35 6.90 9.87 20.08
N LEU A 36 6.53 11.12 20.40
CA LEU A 36 7.46 12.08 21.01
C LEU A 36 7.96 11.62 22.38
N ILE A 37 7.15 10.88 23.15
CA ILE A 37 7.46 10.43 24.52
C ILE A 37 8.19 9.08 24.50
N VAL A 38 7.63 8.07 23.84
CA VAL A 38 8.10 6.68 23.94
C VAL A 38 8.42 6.02 22.60
N GLY A 39 8.31 6.73 21.49
CA GLY A 39 8.61 6.20 20.18
C GLY A 39 10.12 6.04 19.93
N LYS A 40 10.49 5.04 19.13
CA LYS A 40 11.85 4.90 18.62
C LYS A 40 12.10 6.00 17.59
N LYS A 41 12.94 6.95 17.95
CA LYS A 41 13.29 8.10 17.08
C LYS A 41 14.10 7.60 15.90
N ILE A 42 13.92 8.27 14.77
CA ILE A 42 14.77 8.18 13.61
C ILE A 42 15.62 9.45 13.55
N THR A 43 16.88 9.34 13.22
CA THR A 43 17.82 10.46 13.00
C THR A 43 17.94 10.75 11.52
N ASP A 44 17.78 9.72 10.69
CA ASP A 44 17.82 9.79 9.25
C ASP A 44 16.68 8.98 8.62
N VAL A 45 16.15 9.44 7.50
CA VAL A 45 15.05 8.74 6.79
C VAL A 45 15.47 7.39 6.23
N SER A 46 16.77 7.17 6.00
CA SER A 46 17.32 5.89 5.57
C SER A 46 17.16 4.78 6.62
N GLU A 47 16.94 5.15 7.89
CA GLU A 47 16.66 4.19 8.97
C GLU A 47 15.23 3.64 8.91
N ILE A 48 14.35 4.25 8.13
CA ILE A 48 12.95 3.83 8.02
C ILE A 48 12.89 2.47 7.30
N PRO A 49 12.41 1.40 7.97
CA PRO A 49 12.30 0.10 7.33
C PRO A 49 11.18 0.07 6.30
N VAL A 50 11.45 -0.58 5.17
CA VAL A 50 10.49 -0.85 4.10
C VAL A 50 10.11 -2.33 4.15
N PHE A 51 8.86 -2.63 4.52
CA PHE A 51 8.32 -3.98 4.55
C PHE A 51 7.55 -4.27 3.26
N ILE A 52 8.02 -5.26 2.50
CA ILE A 52 7.39 -5.74 1.27
C ILE A 52 6.67 -7.05 1.58
N ASN A 53 5.33 -7.04 1.50
CA ASN A 53 4.52 -8.24 1.73
C ASN A 53 4.43 -9.05 0.44
N ASN A 54 5.20 -10.12 0.34
CA ASN A 54 5.30 -10.93 -0.86
C ASN A 54 4.58 -12.28 -0.73
N TYR A 55 3.92 -12.70 -1.81
CA TYR A 55 3.34 -14.03 -1.95
C TYR A 55 3.46 -14.49 -3.41
N ASN A 56 4.31 -15.50 -3.66
CA ASN A 56 4.50 -16.13 -4.97
C ASN A 56 4.83 -15.16 -6.13
N ARG A 57 5.51 -14.03 -5.85
CA ARG A 57 5.88 -12.99 -6.83
C ARG A 57 7.39 -12.76 -6.80
N LEU A 58 8.14 -13.33 -7.73
CA LEU A 58 9.58 -13.13 -7.87
C LEU A 58 9.90 -11.93 -8.76
N SER A 59 9.34 -11.89 -9.97
CA SER A 59 9.67 -10.86 -10.95
C SER A 59 9.24 -9.48 -10.49
N TYR A 60 8.08 -9.36 -9.86
CA TYR A 60 7.59 -8.10 -9.32
C TYR A 60 8.41 -7.65 -8.12
N LEU A 61 8.66 -8.55 -7.15
CA LEU A 61 9.52 -8.29 -6.01
C LEU A 61 10.89 -7.78 -6.46
N SER A 62 11.52 -8.45 -7.42
CA SER A 62 12.84 -8.06 -7.93
C SER A 62 12.83 -6.68 -8.58
N LYS A 63 11.81 -6.37 -9.40
CA LYS A 63 11.67 -5.04 -10.03
C LYS A 63 11.48 -3.94 -8.97
N LEU A 64 10.67 -4.18 -7.95
CA LEU A 64 10.48 -3.23 -6.86
C LEU A 64 11.78 -3.00 -6.11
N ILE A 65 12.47 -4.07 -5.69
CA ILE A 65 13.76 -3.98 -4.99
C ILE A 65 14.76 -3.18 -5.81
N ILE A 66 14.95 -3.51 -7.09
CA ILE A 66 15.88 -2.80 -7.98
C ILE A 66 15.53 -1.31 -8.08
N SER A 67 14.24 -0.97 -8.18
CA SER A 67 13.83 0.44 -8.25
C SER A 67 14.10 1.19 -6.94
N LEU A 68 13.86 0.55 -5.80
CA LEU A 68 14.15 1.10 -4.48
C LEU A 68 15.66 1.28 -4.25
N GLU A 69 16.46 0.30 -4.68
CA GLU A 69 17.92 0.37 -4.60
C GLU A 69 18.51 1.51 -5.44
N LYS A 70 17.98 1.73 -6.65
CA LYS A 70 18.35 2.87 -7.50
C LYS A 70 18.06 4.20 -6.82
N ALA A 71 16.99 4.28 -6.04
CA ALA A 71 16.64 5.45 -5.25
C ALA A 71 17.38 5.54 -3.90
N GLY A 72 18.34 4.65 -3.62
CA GLY A 72 19.14 4.67 -2.41
C GLY A 72 18.51 4.00 -1.19
N ILE A 73 17.36 3.35 -1.32
CA ILE A 73 16.71 2.62 -0.22
C ILE A 73 17.43 1.28 -0.01
N ARG A 74 17.83 1.01 1.24
CA ARG A 74 18.57 -0.20 1.62
C ARG A 74 17.98 -0.94 2.80
N ASN A 75 17.19 -0.28 3.65
CA ASN A 75 16.58 -0.90 4.83
C ASN A 75 15.28 -1.63 4.41
N ILE A 76 15.43 -2.71 3.66
CA ILE A 76 14.34 -3.50 3.08
C ILE A 76 14.19 -4.81 3.87
N HIS A 77 12.94 -5.18 4.17
CA HIS A 77 12.54 -6.43 4.79
C HIS A 77 11.43 -7.06 3.94
N ILE A 78 11.59 -8.32 3.60
CA ILE A 78 10.60 -9.07 2.83
C ILE A 78 9.79 -9.92 3.81
N ILE A 79 8.47 -9.74 3.81
CA ILE A 79 7.55 -10.62 4.53
C ILE A 79 7.10 -11.69 3.53
N ASP A 80 7.65 -12.88 3.64
CA ASP A 80 7.19 -14.01 2.84
C ASP A 80 5.91 -14.58 3.44
N ASN A 81 4.81 -14.39 2.75
CA ASN A 81 3.46 -14.72 3.19
C ASN A 81 3.10 -16.20 2.89
N ALA A 82 4.01 -17.13 3.24
CA ALA A 82 3.95 -18.56 2.99
C ALA A 82 3.94 -18.90 1.48
N SER A 83 4.90 -18.37 0.74
CA SER A 83 5.08 -18.65 -0.68
C SER A 83 5.51 -20.10 -0.93
N THR A 84 5.08 -20.61 -2.10
CA THR A 84 5.37 -21.96 -2.55
C THR A 84 6.00 -21.99 -3.95
N TYR A 85 6.15 -20.86 -4.63
CA TYR A 85 6.73 -20.74 -5.96
C TYR A 85 8.21 -21.06 -5.94
N PRO A 86 8.69 -22.19 -6.56
CA PRO A 86 10.05 -22.67 -6.39
C PRO A 86 11.14 -21.67 -6.81
N PRO A 87 11.01 -20.92 -7.94
CA PRO A 87 12.00 -19.92 -8.31
C PRO A 87 12.17 -18.80 -7.27
N LEU A 88 11.08 -18.40 -6.60
CA LEU A 88 11.12 -17.39 -5.53
C LEU A 88 11.83 -17.93 -4.29
N LEU A 89 11.56 -19.17 -3.91
CA LEU A 89 12.21 -19.80 -2.75
C LEU A 89 13.73 -19.95 -2.98
N GLU A 90 14.15 -20.21 -4.22
CA GLU A 90 15.57 -20.24 -4.58
C GLU A 90 16.19 -18.84 -4.52
N TYR A 91 15.49 -17.82 -5.04
CA TYR A 91 15.95 -16.44 -4.94
C TYR A 91 16.18 -16.01 -3.48
N TYR A 92 15.30 -16.39 -2.56
CA TYR A 92 15.44 -16.03 -1.15
C TYR A 92 16.72 -16.54 -0.50
N LYS A 93 17.30 -17.65 -0.97
CA LYS A 93 18.58 -18.17 -0.44
C LYS A 93 19.78 -17.25 -0.70
N GLN A 94 19.67 -16.41 -1.74
CA GLN A 94 20.73 -15.48 -2.15
C GLN A 94 20.33 -14.01 -1.96
N CYS A 95 19.12 -13.75 -1.45
CA CYS A 95 18.62 -12.41 -1.26
C CYS A 95 19.44 -11.68 -0.19
N PRO A 96 19.94 -10.46 -0.44
CA PRO A 96 20.75 -9.71 0.52
C PRO A 96 19.90 -9.11 1.67
N TYR A 97 18.57 -9.19 1.57
CA TYR A 97 17.64 -8.61 2.53
C TYR A 97 17.06 -9.67 3.47
N GLU A 98 16.68 -9.25 4.69
CA GLU A 98 16.00 -10.13 5.65
C GLU A 98 14.67 -10.62 5.06
N VAL A 99 14.51 -11.95 4.98
CA VAL A 99 13.24 -12.60 4.63
C VAL A 99 12.58 -13.14 5.89
N ILE A 100 11.41 -12.64 6.19
CA ILE A 100 10.59 -12.99 7.37
C ILE A 100 9.53 -14.00 6.91
N TYR A 101 9.78 -15.27 7.14
CA TYR A 101 8.89 -16.35 6.72
C TYR A 101 7.68 -16.48 7.65
N LEU A 102 6.49 -16.39 7.08
CA LEU A 102 5.24 -16.68 7.79
C LEU A 102 4.86 -18.15 7.62
N LYS A 103 4.19 -18.73 8.61
CA LYS A 103 3.75 -20.13 8.58
C LYS A 103 2.54 -20.36 7.66
N GLU A 104 1.73 -19.33 7.46
CA GLU A 104 0.53 -19.34 6.65
C GLU A 104 0.30 -18.00 5.97
N ASN A 105 -0.50 -17.99 4.90
CA ASN A 105 -0.84 -16.75 4.19
C ASN A 105 -1.82 -15.90 5.01
N MET A 106 -1.29 -14.87 5.65
CA MET A 106 -2.04 -13.89 6.46
C MET A 106 -2.74 -12.82 5.62
N GLY A 107 -2.56 -12.85 4.28
CA GLY A 107 -3.08 -11.87 3.32
C GLY A 107 -2.37 -10.52 3.42
N TYR A 108 -2.99 -9.51 2.83
CA TYR A 108 -2.44 -8.15 2.73
C TYR A 108 -2.28 -7.43 4.09
N LEU A 109 -2.66 -8.04 5.19
CA LEU A 109 -2.52 -7.49 6.55
C LEU A 109 -1.44 -8.19 7.36
N SER A 110 -0.56 -8.97 6.75
CA SER A 110 0.45 -9.79 7.40
C SER A 110 1.24 -9.03 8.48
N PHE A 111 1.73 -7.83 8.16
CA PHE A 111 2.48 -6.98 9.09
C PHE A 111 1.73 -6.70 10.41
N TRP A 112 0.41 -6.52 10.35
CA TRP A 112 -0.40 -6.13 11.52
C TRP A 112 -1.05 -7.30 12.23
N LYS A 113 -1.13 -8.45 11.57
CA LYS A 113 -1.63 -9.69 12.16
C LYS A 113 -0.54 -10.49 12.87
N THR A 114 0.72 -10.12 12.68
CA THR A 114 1.90 -10.73 13.28
C THR A 114 2.53 -9.82 14.33
N ASP A 115 3.58 -10.29 14.99
CA ASP A 115 4.33 -9.49 15.97
C ASP A 115 5.17 -8.37 15.35
N LEU A 116 5.24 -8.29 14.02
CA LEU A 116 5.99 -7.25 13.32
C LEU A 116 5.51 -5.85 13.69
N TYR A 117 4.19 -5.64 13.76
CA TYR A 117 3.67 -4.35 14.20
C TYR A 117 4.03 -4.02 15.64
N LYS A 118 4.08 -4.99 16.55
CA LYS A 118 4.52 -4.78 17.93
C LYS A 118 6.01 -4.37 17.98
N LYS A 119 6.84 -4.99 17.13
CA LYS A 119 8.28 -4.74 17.06
C LYS A 119 8.61 -3.39 16.41
N TYR A 120 7.94 -3.02 15.31
CA TYR A 120 8.31 -1.88 14.47
C TYR A 120 7.33 -0.71 14.51
N GLY A 121 6.09 -0.90 14.94
CA GLY A 121 5.04 0.11 14.90
C GLY A 121 5.21 1.28 15.88
N ASN A 122 6.25 1.30 16.72
CA ASN A 122 6.62 2.41 17.60
C ASN A 122 7.50 3.45 16.90
N SER A 123 7.88 3.25 15.64
CA SER A 123 8.57 4.20 14.77
C SER A 123 7.84 4.35 13.43
N TYR A 124 8.39 5.19 12.55
CA TYR A 124 7.95 5.24 11.16
C TYR A 124 8.36 3.96 10.43
N TYR A 125 7.53 3.50 9.51
CA TYR A 125 7.82 2.37 8.64
C TYR A 125 7.04 2.51 7.34
N VAL A 126 7.57 1.91 6.30
CA VAL A 126 6.87 1.74 5.02
C VAL A 126 6.30 0.34 4.95
N TYR A 127 5.13 0.22 4.36
CA TYR A 127 4.55 -1.07 4.00
C TYR A 127 4.02 -1.01 2.58
N THR A 128 4.26 -2.10 1.83
CA THR A 128 3.89 -2.19 0.40
C THR A 128 3.63 -3.63 -0.03
N ASP A 129 2.84 -3.78 -1.09
CA ASP A 129 2.80 -4.99 -1.90
C ASP A 129 4.00 -5.03 -2.87
N PRO A 130 4.36 -6.18 -3.48
CA PRO A 130 5.56 -6.33 -4.31
C PRO A 130 5.39 -5.86 -5.76
N ASP A 131 4.15 -5.62 -6.20
CA ASP A 131 3.75 -5.44 -7.59
C ASP A 131 3.74 -3.98 -8.06
N LEU A 132 4.65 -3.21 -7.49
CA LEU A 132 4.87 -1.79 -7.76
C LEU A 132 6.28 -1.52 -8.28
N VAL A 133 6.44 -0.45 -9.02
CA VAL A 133 7.76 0.08 -9.42
C VAL A 133 7.72 1.60 -9.41
N LEU A 134 8.81 2.23 -8.97
CA LEU A 134 8.94 3.70 -9.06
C LEU A 134 8.82 4.13 -10.53
N ASP A 135 8.11 5.22 -10.74
CA ASP A 135 8.13 5.87 -12.06
C ASP A 135 9.55 6.33 -12.40
N GLU A 136 9.89 6.37 -13.69
CA GLU A 136 11.23 6.73 -14.17
C GLU A 136 11.64 8.14 -13.75
N ASP A 137 10.67 9.05 -13.67
CA ASP A 137 10.87 10.43 -13.27
C ASP A 137 10.77 10.64 -11.74
N CYS A 138 10.51 9.57 -10.97
CA CYS A 138 10.34 9.69 -9.53
C CYS A 138 11.65 10.08 -8.85
N PRO A 139 11.69 11.23 -8.14
CA PRO A 139 12.89 11.66 -7.43
C PRO A 139 13.31 10.67 -6.34
N SER A 140 14.60 10.51 -6.14
CA SER A 140 15.16 9.59 -5.14
C SER A 140 14.91 10.03 -3.69
N ASP A 141 14.54 11.28 -3.46
CA ASP A 141 14.23 11.85 -2.15
C ASP A 141 12.78 11.60 -1.70
N PHE A 142 12.02 10.75 -2.40
CA PHE A 142 10.60 10.52 -2.13
C PHE A 142 10.30 10.14 -0.67
N LEU A 143 11.19 9.37 -0.02
CA LEU A 143 10.96 8.94 1.36
C LEU A 143 11.11 10.13 2.34
N GLU A 144 12.05 11.02 2.08
CA GLU A 144 12.20 12.27 2.84
C GLU A 144 11.00 13.19 2.59
N TYR A 145 10.54 13.30 1.34
CA TYR A 145 9.34 14.04 0.98
C TYR A 145 8.09 13.52 1.70
N PHE A 146 7.91 12.20 1.76
CA PHE A 146 6.82 11.57 2.52
C PHE A 146 6.93 11.86 4.01
N TYR A 147 8.13 11.78 4.57
CA TYR A 147 8.37 12.06 5.98
C TYR A 147 8.04 13.51 6.34
N LYS A 148 8.52 14.48 5.56
CA LYS A 148 8.22 15.90 5.72
C LYS A 148 6.71 16.16 5.58
N THR A 149 6.08 15.58 4.56
CA THR A 149 4.65 15.69 4.32
C THR A 149 3.84 15.13 5.49
N LEU A 150 4.18 13.93 5.97
CA LEU A 150 3.46 13.31 7.08
C LEU A 150 3.61 14.11 8.38
N ARG A 151 4.72 14.78 8.60
CA ARG A 151 4.92 15.70 9.75
C ARG A 151 4.10 16.98 9.59
N LYS A 152 4.01 17.54 8.38
CA LYS A 152 3.20 18.72 8.07
C LYS A 152 1.70 18.49 8.30
N TYR A 153 1.23 17.27 8.09
CA TYR A 153 -0.18 16.88 8.24
C TYR A 153 -0.41 15.91 9.42
N PRO A 154 -0.39 16.38 10.68
CA PRO A 154 -0.38 15.52 11.86
C PRO A 154 -1.67 14.70 12.03
N THR A 155 -2.76 15.08 11.39
CA THR A 155 -4.03 14.33 11.40
C THR A 155 -4.08 13.16 10.40
N ARG A 156 -3.06 13.03 9.56
CA ARG A 156 -2.96 11.95 8.56
C ARG A 156 -2.23 10.75 9.12
N SER A 157 -2.67 9.57 8.73
CA SER A 157 -2.09 8.30 9.20
C SER A 157 -0.90 7.84 8.36
N LYS A 158 -0.89 8.18 7.09
CA LYS A 158 0.13 7.78 6.12
C LYS A 158 0.19 8.71 4.92
N VAL A 159 1.34 8.70 4.26
CA VAL A 159 1.59 9.32 2.95
C VAL A 159 2.14 8.23 2.03
N GLY A 160 1.70 8.19 0.80
CA GLY A 160 2.20 7.22 -0.17
C GLY A 160 1.91 7.64 -1.60
N PHE A 161 2.44 6.87 -2.53
CA PHE A 161 2.38 7.19 -3.94
C PHE A 161 0.96 7.20 -4.52
N GLY A 162 0.71 8.13 -5.43
CA GLY A 162 -0.30 7.96 -6.46
C GLY A 162 0.17 6.95 -7.50
N LEU A 163 -0.77 6.34 -8.20
CA LEU A 163 -0.48 5.35 -9.24
C LEU A 163 -0.69 5.98 -10.61
N ARG A 164 0.27 5.78 -11.51
CA ARG A 164 0.19 6.26 -12.89
C ARG A 164 -0.93 5.55 -13.63
N ILE A 165 -1.75 6.30 -14.34
CA ILE A 165 -2.92 5.78 -15.08
C ILE A 165 -2.98 6.25 -16.53
N ASP A 166 -2.10 7.15 -16.95
CA ASP A 166 -2.10 7.76 -18.27
C ASP A 166 -1.32 6.97 -19.33
N ASP A 167 -0.53 5.97 -18.91
CA ASP A 167 0.29 5.11 -19.77
C ASP A 167 -0.11 3.63 -19.75
N ILE A 168 -1.31 3.31 -19.24
CA ILE A 168 -1.82 1.92 -19.24
C ILE A 168 -1.98 1.44 -20.69
N PRO A 169 -1.39 0.27 -21.05
CA PRO A 169 -1.43 -0.23 -22.44
C PRO A 169 -2.85 -0.45 -22.96
N GLU A 170 -3.05 -0.21 -24.26
CA GLU A 170 -4.34 -0.44 -24.94
C GLU A 170 -4.74 -1.93 -24.94
N CYS A 171 -3.76 -2.84 -24.88
CA CYS A 171 -4.02 -4.27 -24.80
C CYS A 171 -4.57 -4.72 -23.46
N ASN A 172 -4.61 -3.85 -22.43
CA ASN A 172 -5.23 -4.21 -21.15
C ASN A 172 -6.76 -4.05 -21.26
N PRO A 173 -7.54 -5.15 -21.18
CA PRO A 173 -8.99 -5.11 -21.33
C PRO A 173 -9.68 -4.31 -20.22
N LEU A 174 -9.02 -4.12 -19.08
CA LEU A 174 -9.55 -3.39 -17.93
C LEU A 174 -9.10 -1.93 -17.88
N LYS A 175 -8.39 -1.42 -18.89
CA LYS A 175 -7.84 -0.07 -18.90
C LYS A 175 -8.85 0.99 -18.47
N ASN A 176 -10.02 1.00 -19.11
CA ASN A 176 -11.04 2.00 -18.82
C ASN A 176 -11.60 1.91 -17.40
N ASP A 177 -11.75 0.69 -16.87
CA ASP A 177 -12.23 0.47 -15.50
C ASP A 177 -11.17 0.89 -14.47
N ILE A 178 -9.90 0.62 -14.75
CA ILE A 178 -8.77 1.07 -13.93
C ILE A 178 -8.74 2.59 -13.88
N ILE A 179 -8.75 3.26 -15.04
CA ILE A 179 -8.73 4.72 -15.12
C ILE A 179 -9.93 5.31 -14.37
N LYS A 180 -11.15 4.79 -14.60
CA LYS A 180 -12.36 5.24 -13.92
C LYS A 180 -12.27 5.08 -12.40
N GLN A 181 -11.69 3.96 -11.93
CA GLN A 181 -11.55 3.69 -10.50
C GLN A 181 -10.47 4.55 -9.86
N GLU A 182 -9.34 4.75 -10.51
CA GLU A 182 -8.19 5.47 -9.94
C GLU A 182 -8.33 6.98 -10.06
N SER A 183 -9.01 7.51 -11.09
CA SER A 183 -9.21 8.96 -11.28
C SER A 183 -9.83 9.65 -10.06
N GLN A 184 -10.72 8.97 -9.32
CA GLN A 184 -11.31 9.53 -8.10
C GLN A 184 -10.28 9.92 -7.04
N PHE A 185 -9.08 9.33 -7.05
CA PHE A 185 -8.02 9.60 -6.09
C PHE A 185 -7.16 10.82 -6.46
N TRP A 186 -7.40 11.38 -7.64
CA TRP A 186 -6.75 12.58 -8.17
C TRP A 186 -7.66 13.82 -8.14
N GLU A 187 -8.89 13.70 -7.63
CA GLU A 187 -9.86 14.78 -7.64
C GLU A 187 -9.68 15.80 -6.51
N LYS A 188 -9.26 15.34 -5.31
CA LYS A 188 -9.24 16.17 -4.12
C LYS A 188 -7.84 16.60 -3.73
N GLU A 189 -7.32 17.55 -4.47
CA GLU A 189 -6.04 18.17 -4.16
C GLU A 189 -6.14 19.03 -2.89
N ILE A 190 -5.16 18.89 -1.99
CA ILE A 190 -5.06 19.65 -0.73
C ILE A 190 -3.90 20.64 -0.77
N GLU A 191 -2.93 20.38 -1.60
CA GLU A 191 -1.76 21.19 -1.91
C GLU A 191 -1.21 20.66 -3.24
N SER A 192 -0.43 21.46 -3.98
CA SER A 192 0.12 21.06 -5.28
C SER A 192 0.83 19.70 -5.20
N GLY A 193 0.32 18.74 -5.97
CA GLY A 193 0.82 17.36 -5.99
C GLY A 193 0.51 16.51 -4.75
N LEU A 194 -0.42 16.95 -3.88
CA LEU A 194 -0.87 16.19 -2.71
C LEU A 194 -2.40 16.06 -2.70
N TYR A 195 -2.90 14.84 -2.57
CA TYR A 195 -4.33 14.51 -2.68
C TYR A 195 -4.87 13.87 -1.39
N ASP A 196 -6.03 14.34 -0.90
CA ASP A 196 -6.80 13.71 0.20
C ASP A 196 -7.48 12.45 -0.32
N ALA A 197 -6.71 11.41 -0.52
CA ALA A 197 -7.17 10.17 -1.12
C ALA A 197 -6.78 8.95 -0.28
N SER A 198 -7.59 7.89 -0.38
CA SER A 198 -7.31 6.64 0.31
C SER A 198 -6.15 5.90 -0.34
N ILE A 199 -5.34 5.21 0.47
CA ILE A 199 -4.31 4.30 0.02
C ILE A 199 -4.62 2.92 0.60
N ASP A 200 -4.59 1.87 -0.22
CA ASP A 200 -4.70 0.50 0.28
C ASP A 200 -3.36 0.00 0.81
N THR A 201 -2.80 -1.03 0.23
CA THR A 201 -1.51 -1.63 0.58
C THR A 201 -0.38 -1.23 -0.37
N THR A 202 -0.63 -0.28 -1.25
CA THR A 202 0.38 0.35 -2.08
C THR A 202 1.39 1.10 -1.22
N PHE A 203 2.60 1.29 -1.73
CA PHE A 203 3.73 1.87 -1.02
C PHE A 203 3.37 3.15 -0.26
N ALA A 204 3.43 3.09 1.06
CA ALA A 204 3.14 4.22 1.92
C ALA A 204 3.99 4.23 3.19
N LEU A 205 4.41 5.43 3.60
CA LEU A 205 5.01 5.71 4.89
C LEU A 205 3.92 5.86 5.95
N TYR A 206 4.00 5.08 6.98
CA TYR A 206 3.04 5.05 8.08
C TYR A 206 3.55 5.77 9.32
N ARG A 207 2.63 6.48 9.98
CA ARG A 207 2.88 7.13 11.27
C ARG A 207 3.06 6.09 12.38
N PRO A 208 3.99 6.33 13.35
CA PRO A 208 4.12 5.50 14.55
C PRO A 208 2.81 5.39 15.33
N PHE A 209 2.58 4.25 15.95
CA PHE A 209 1.39 3.96 16.79
C PHE A 209 0.04 4.18 16.10
N CYS A 210 0.02 4.24 14.76
CA CYS A 210 -1.20 4.44 14.02
C CYS A 210 -2.11 3.22 14.11
N ASN A 211 -3.31 3.39 14.67
CA ASN A 211 -4.29 2.31 14.75
C ASN A 211 -4.88 1.98 13.40
N ARG A 212 -5.19 0.68 13.22
CA ARG A 212 -5.58 0.09 11.96
C ARG A 212 -6.97 -0.46 11.96
N GLY A 213 -7.90 0.29 12.44
CA GLY A 213 -9.31 -0.10 12.35
C GLY A 213 -9.79 -0.29 10.89
N LYS A 214 -11.08 -0.55 10.73
CA LYS A 214 -11.74 -0.78 9.42
C LYS A 214 -11.50 0.32 8.38
N ASN A 215 -11.18 1.55 8.83
CA ASN A 215 -10.96 2.73 7.97
C ASN A 215 -9.47 3.02 7.68
N ARG A 216 -8.59 2.03 7.76
CA ARG A 216 -7.14 2.16 7.54
C ARG A 216 -6.73 2.75 6.19
N ARG A 217 -7.59 2.63 5.18
CA ARG A 217 -7.36 3.21 3.85
C ARG A 217 -7.55 4.72 3.85
N MET A 218 -8.41 5.23 4.73
CA MET A 218 -8.74 6.64 4.84
C MET A 218 -7.67 7.42 5.61
N PHE A 219 -7.75 8.75 5.59
CA PHE A 219 -6.81 9.64 6.28
C PHE A 219 -5.37 9.54 5.77
N ALA A 220 -5.24 9.16 4.52
CA ALA A 220 -3.98 9.16 3.80
C ALA A 220 -3.82 10.42 2.95
N ILE A 221 -2.60 10.65 2.50
CA ILE A 221 -2.27 11.59 1.43
C ILE A 221 -1.63 10.75 0.33
N ARG A 222 -2.15 10.85 -0.89
CA ARG A 222 -1.47 10.38 -2.09
C ARG A 222 -0.64 11.51 -2.67
N THR A 223 0.56 11.18 -3.13
CA THR A 223 1.39 12.11 -3.90
C THR A 223 1.04 12.05 -5.38
N GLY A 224 1.23 13.18 -6.06
CA GLY A 224 1.12 13.30 -7.50
C GLY A 224 2.49 13.31 -8.17
N TYR A 225 2.49 13.48 -9.49
CA TYR A 225 3.70 13.60 -10.28
C TYR A 225 4.63 14.70 -9.71
N PRO A 226 5.95 14.46 -9.69
CA PRO A 226 6.68 13.28 -10.18
C PRO A 226 6.78 12.12 -9.17
N TYR A 227 6.25 12.26 -7.95
CA TYR A 227 6.28 11.23 -6.91
C TYR A 227 5.14 10.23 -7.11
N ILE A 228 5.26 9.36 -8.11
CA ILE A 228 4.27 8.34 -8.48
C ILE A 228 4.92 6.98 -8.70
N MET A 229 4.12 5.93 -8.68
CA MET A 229 4.51 4.55 -9.01
C MET A 229 3.61 3.96 -10.10
N ARG A 230 4.10 2.93 -10.79
CA ARG A 230 3.29 2.06 -11.65
C ARG A 230 2.88 0.81 -10.88
N HIS A 231 1.64 0.37 -11.08
CA HIS A 231 1.13 -0.90 -10.59
C HIS A 231 1.29 -1.95 -11.69
N LEU A 232 2.27 -2.82 -11.55
CA LEU A 232 2.73 -3.72 -12.61
C LEU A 232 1.65 -4.64 -13.20
N PRO A 233 0.68 -5.16 -12.41
CA PRO A 233 -0.44 -5.93 -12.95
C PRO A 233 -1.26 -5.21 -14.04
N TRP A 234 -1.25 -3.88 -14.08
CA TRP A 234 -1.96 -3.12 -15.11
C TRP A 234 -1.26 -3.14 -16.49
N TYR A 235 -0.01 -3.60 -16.52
CA TYR A 235 0.83 -3.66 -17.72
C TYR A 235 1.01 -5.08 -18.27
N ILE A 236 0.27 -6.07 -17.72
CA ILE A 236 0.27 -7.44 -18.23
C ILE A 236 -0.42 -7.46 -19.58
N ASN A 237 0.24 -8.09 -20.57
CA ASN A 237 -0.40 -8.44 -21.81
C ASN A 237 -1.18 -9.75 -21.61
N PRO A 238 -2.52 -9.77 -21.74
CA PRO A 238 -3.32 -10.97 -21.53
C PRO A 238 -2.96 -12.11 -22.47
N ASN A 239 -2.44 -11.79 -23.67
CA ASN A 239 -2.01 -12.79 -24.65
C ASN A 239 -0.62 -13.38 -24.35
N ASN A 240 0.10 -12.85 -23.37
CA ASN A 240 1.44 -13.32 -22.99
C ASN A 240 1.62 -13.32 -21.45
N VAL A 241 0.81 -14.10 -20.77
CA VAL A 241 0.86 -14.24 -19.32
C VAL A 241 2.03 -15.11 -18.92
N SER A 242 2.88 -14.62 -18.02
CA SER A 242 4.06 -15.33 -17.54
C SER A 242 3.71 -16.59 -16.73
N GLU A 243 4.66 -17.54 -16.63
CA GLU A 243 4.50 -18.73 -15.77
C GLU A 243 4.32 -18.34 -14.29
N GLU A 244 4.97 -17.29 -13.83
CA GLU A 244 4.78 -16.73 -12.49
C GLU A 244 3.35 -16.23 -12.28
N ASP A 245 2.79 -15.51 -13.26
CA ASP A 245 1.41 -15.00 -13.15
C ASP A 245 0.40 -16.15 -13.15
N LYS A 246 0.62 -17.20 -13.97
CA LYS A 246 -0.22 -18.41 -13.97
C LYS A 246 -0.16 -19.09 -12.60
N TYR A 247 1.06 -19.32 -12.09
CA TYR A 247 1.25 -19.94 -10.77
C TYR A 247 0.59 -19.14 -9.65
N TYR A 248 0.73 -17.81 -9.68
CA TYR A 248 0.08 -16.94 -8.71
C TYR A 248 -1.44 -17.03 -8.78
N MET A 249 -2.03 -17.03 -9.97
CA MET A 249 -3.47 -17.14 -10.15
C MET A 249 -4.03 -18.49 -9.66
N GLU A 250 -3.28 -19.56 -9.83
CA GLU A 250 -3.67 -20.92 -9.40
C GLU A 250 -3.51 -21.10 -7.88
N SER A 251 -2.44 -20.56 -7.30
CA SER A 251 -2.12 -20.71 -5.88
C SER A 251 -2.86 -19.72 -4.97
N ASN A 252 -3.47 -18.67 -5.54
CA ASN A 252 -4.10 -17.62 -4.74
C ASN A 252 -5.58 -17.96 -4.46
N ILE A 253 -5.85 -18.38 -3.23
CA ILE A 253 -7.22 -18.66 -2.73
C ILE A 253 -8.05 -17.37 -2.62
N ILE A 254 -7.39 -16.23 -2.39
CA ILE A 254 -8.02 -14.91 -2.29
C ILE A 254 -7.84 -14.21 -3.63
N ALA A 255 -8.75 -14.48 -4.57
CA ALA A 255 -8.75 -13.80 -5.86
C ALA A 255 -8.79 -12.27 -5.64
N THR A 256 -7.77 -11.55 -6.11
CA THR A 256 -7.82 -10.10 -6.20
C THR A 256 -8.82 -9.71 -7.29
N HIS A 257 -9.34 -8.48 -7.25
CA HIS A 257 -10.24 -7.97 -8.29
C HIS A 257 -9.65 -8.17 -9.71
N TRP A 258 -8.35 -7.95 -9.85
CA TRP A 258 -7.62 -8.05 -11.13
C TRP A 258 -7.42 -9.50 -11.60
N THR A 259 -7.13 -10.43 -10.69
CA THR A 259 -6.99 -11.85 -11.05
C THR A 259 -8.33 -12.49 -11.46
N ARG A 260 -9.44 -12.03 -10.88
CA ARG A 260 -10.79 -12.43 -11.32
C ARG A 260 -11.08 -11.96 -12.73
N ALA A 261 -10.88 -10.67 -12.98
CA ALA A 261 -11.15 -10.07 -14.28
C ALA A 261 -10.30 -10.70 -15.40
N LEU A 262 -9.03 -11.04 -15.13
CA LEU A 262 -8.20 -11.78 -16.09
C LEU A 262 -8.67 -13.21 -16.32
N LYS A 263 -9.24 -13.88 -15.32
CA LYS A 263 -9.85 -15.22 -15.49
C LYS A 263 -11.13 -15.17 -16.32
N GLU A 264 -12.02 -14.24 -15.99
CA GLU A 264 -13.28 -14.01 -16.73
C GLU A 264 -13.00 -13.64 -18.19
N PHE A 265 -11.98 -12.83 -18.45
CA PHE A 265 -11.60 -12.48 -19.82
C PHE A 265 -11.10 -13.69 -20.63
N LYS A 266 -10.30 -14.59 -20.03
CA LYS A 266 -9.83 -15.80 -20.69
C LYS A 266 -10.94 -16.81 -20.96
N GLU A 267 -11.95 -16.89 -20.09
CA GLU A 267 -13.11 -17.74 -20.28
C GLU A 267 -13.96 -17.24 -21.46
N LEU A 268 -14.11 -15.92 -21.62
CA LEU A 268 -14.83 -15.30 -22.74
C LEU A 268 -14.11 -15.42 -24.11
N GLU A 269 -12.76 -15.51 -24.13
CA GLU A 269 -12.01 -15.74 -25.38
C GLU A 269 -11.93 -17.23 -25.76
N ALA A 270 -12.29 -18.14 -24.86
CA ALA A 270 -12.29 -19.59 -25.10
C ALA A 270 -13.66 -20.12 -25.59
N GLU A 271 -14.72 -19.30 -25.52
CA GLU A 271 -16.04 -19.55 -26.11
C GLU A 271 -16.14 -18.97 -27.54
#